data_2eed4c8cbba782047329dd4bc521cadc
#
_entry.id   2eed4c8cbba782047329dd4bc521cadc
#
_cell.length_a   1.000
_cell.length_b   1.000
_cell.length_c   1.000
_cell.angle_alpha   90.00
_cell.angle_beta   90.00
_cell.angle_gamma   90.00
#
_symmetry.space_group_name_H-M   'P 1'
#
loop_
_entity.id
_entity.type
_entity.pdbx_description
1 polymer ?
#
loop_
_entity_poly.entity_id
_entity_poly.type
_entity_poly.pdbx_seq_one_letter_code
_entity_poly.pdbx_strand_id
1 'polypeptide(L)'
;MLLGPTHEALFANLVKGEYSSYKDLPVILYQIQTKYRDEERPRAGILRGREFVMKDAYSFDLDDDGLKASYQAHREAYQRLFERLGVKYVIVAATSGAMGGSASEEFLAESDVGEDTFVRCVESGYAANVEAVVTPAPEPIPFDGLPAATAYDTGDTPTIDTLVAWAHDAVSYTHLTLP
;
A
#
# COMPACT_ATOMS: atom_id res chain seq x y z
N MET A 1 4.36 -25.95 -17.99
CA MET A 1 3.47 -25.86 -16.81
C MET A 1 3.71 -24.49 -16.21
N LEU A 2 2.65 -23.72 -15.95
CA LEU A 2 2.75 -22.43 -15.28
C LEU A 2 2.22 -22.59 -13.86
N LEU A 3 2.92 -22.00 -12.90
CA LEU A 3 2.50 -21.94 -11.49
C LEU A 3 1.85 -20.59 -11.23
N GLY A 4 0.76 -20.58 -10.44
CA GLY A 4 -0.03 -19.37 -10.23
C GLY A 4 0.50 -18.50 -9.08
N PRO A 5 0.93 -17.27 -9.34
CA PRO A 5 1.28 -16.32 -8.29
C PRO A 5 0.06 -15.69 -7.61
N THR A 6 -1.06 -15.69 -8.31
CA THR A 6 -2.38 -15.20 -7.89
C THR A 6 -3.47 -15.81 -8.79
N HIS A 7 -4.74 -15.77 -8.40
CA HIS A 7 -5.78 -16.50 -9.12
C HIS A 7 -6.99 -15.65 -9.56
N GLU A 8 -6.89 -14.32 -9.59
CA GLU A 8 -7.99 -13.42 -10.02
C GLU A 8 -8.49 -13.79 -11.43
N ALA A 9 -7.58 -13.91 -12.38
CA ALA A 9 -7.92 -14.24 -13.76
C ALA A 9 -8.55 -15.63 -13.90
N LEU A 10 -8.12 -16.59 -13.07
CA LEU A 10 -8.70 -17.94 -13.05
C LEU A 10 -10.14 -17.91 -12.55
N PHE A 11 -10.40 -17.19 -11.45
CA PHE A 11 -11.75 -17.07 -10.91
C PHE A 11 -12.67 -16.27 -11.84
N ALA A 12 -12.16 -15.21 -12.46
CA ALA A 12 -12.93 -14.47 -13.47
C ALA A 12 -13.34 -15.37 -14.65
N ASN A 13 -12.43 -16.21 -15.14
CA ASN A 13 -12.76 -17.18 -16.20
C ASN A 13 -13.72 -18.28 -15.72
N LEU A 14 -13.58 -18.75 -14.48
CA LEU A 14 -14.51 -19.71 -13.89
C LEU A 14 -15.92 -19.14 -13.82
N VAL A 15 -16.08 -17.95 -13.27
CA VAL A 15 -17.37 -17.26 -13.16
C VAL A 15 -17.97 -17.02 -14.54
N LYS A 16 -17.18 -16.57 -15.50
CA LYS A 16 -17.63 -16.40 -16.89
C LYS A 16 -18.14 -17.69 -17.52
N GLY A 17 -17.59 -18.84 -17.14
CA GLY A 17 -18.01 -20.15 -17.69
C GLY A 17 -19.21 -20.76 -17.00
N GLU A 18 -19.35 -20.56 -15.69
CA GLU A 18 -20.35 -21.23 -14.86
C GLU A 18 -21.62 -20.40 -14.63
N TYR A 19 -21.50 -19.06 -14.63
CA TYR A 19 -22.59 -18.15 -14.35
C TYR A 19 -23.01 -17.41 -15.62
N SER A 20 -24.27 -17.57 -16.01
CA SER A 20 -24.80 -17.00 -17.25
C SER A 20 -25.88 -15.93 -17.05
N SER A 21 -26.34 -15.75 -15.81
CA SER A 21 -27.39 -14.79 -15.48
C SER A 21 -26.95 -13.80 -14.40
N TYR A 22 -27.31 -12.54 -14.58
CA TYR A 22 -27.15 -11.54 -13.53
C TYR A 22 -27.89 -11.88 -12.22
N LYS A 23 -28.87 -12.78 -12.28
CA LYS A 23 -29.62 -13.28 -11.10
C LYS A 23 -28.80 -14.22 -10.21
N ASP A 24 -27.69 -14.72 -10.75
CA ASP A 24 -26.76 -15.57 -9.99
C ASP A 24 -25.79 -14.73 -9.13
N LEU A 25 -25.78 -13.41 -9.33
CA LEU A 25 -24.96 -12.47 -8.57
C LEU A 25 -25.75 -11.84 -7.39
N PRO A 26 -25.10 -11.47 -6.28
CA PRO A 26 -23.65 -11.54 -6.05
C PRO A 26 -23.19 -12.97 -5.75
N VAL A 27 -21.95 -13.27 -6.10
CA VAL A 27 -21.29 -14.53 -5.73
C VAL A 27 -19.92 -14.27 -5.11
N ILE A 28 -19.60 -14.96 -4.03
CA ILE A 28 -18.29 -14.93 -3.39
C ILE A 28 -17.71 -16.33 -3.45
N LEU A 29 -16.55 -16.44 -4.09
CA LEU A 29 -15.80 -17.67 -4.19
C LEU A 29 -14.51 -17.55 -3.40
N TYR A 30 -14.09 -18.62 -2.74
CA TYR A 30 -12.83 -18.66 -2.02
C TYR A 30 -12.11 -19.98 -2.19
N GLN A 31 -10.83 -19.94 -1.94
CA GLN A 31 -10.01 -21.13 -1.89
C GLN A 31 -8.94 -21.02 -0.81
N ILE A 32 -8.40 -22.15 -0.41
CA ILE A 32 -7.17 -22.27 0.38
C ILE A 32 -6.23 -23.10 -0.50
N GLN A 33 -5.24 -22.46 -1.08
CA GLN A 33 -4.40 -23.05 -2.11
C GLN A 33 -2.99 -22.50 -2.09
N THR A 34 -2.04 -23.31 -2.55
CA THR A 34 -0.65 -22.91 -2.71
C THR A 34 -0.51 -21.86 -3.83
N LYS A 35 0.29 -20.86 -3.55
CA LYS A 35 0.74 -19.84 -4.48
C LYS A 35 2.25 -19.94 -4.67
N TYR A 36 2.70 -19.57 -5.87
CA TYR A 36 4.12 -19.59 -6.22
C TYR A 36 4.51 -18.22 -6.75
N ARG A 37 5.51 -17.61 -6.10
CA ARG A 37 6.05 -16.32 -6.53
C ARG A 37 7.55 -16.42 -6.67
N ASP A 38 8.11 -15.84 -7.73
CA ASP A 38 9.55 -15.83 -7.99
C ASP A 38 10.23 -14.77 -7.12
N GLU A 39 10.27 -15.06 -5.82
CA GLU A 39 10.86 -14.19 -4.82
C GLU A 39 12.38 -14.24 -4.93
N GLU A 40 12.99 -13.10 -5.23
CA GLU A 40 14.44 -13.02 -5.38
C GLU A 40 15.19 -13.26 -4.08
N ARG A 41 14.63 -12.81 -2.95
CA ARG A 41 15.27 -12.87 -1.62
C ARG A 41 14.34 -13.46 -0.57
N PRO A 42 14.10 -14.78 -0.57
CA PRO A 42 13.36 -15.43 0.50
C PRO A 42 14.04 -15.17 1.83
N ARG A 43 13.27 -14.84 2.85
CA ARG A 43 13.79 -14.50 4.18
C ARG A 43 12.73 -14.69 5.26
N ALA A 44 13.15 -14.56 6.52
CA ALA A 44 12.29 -14.64 7.69
C ALA A 44 11.48 -15.96 7.76
N GLY A 45 12.07 -17.08 7.34
CA GLY A 45 11.46 -18.39 7.39
C GLY A 45 10.21 -18.48 6.51
N ILE A 46 9.05 -18.65 7.12
CA ILE A 46 7.77 -18.78 6.42
C ILE A 46 7.14 -17.43 6.03
N LEU A 47 7.68 -16.31 6.48
CA LEU A 47 7.06 -14.99 6.23
C LEU A 47 7.23 -14.55 4.79
N ARG A 48 8.37 -14.90 4.16
CA ARG A 48 8.63 -14.56 2.76
C ARG A 48 9.31 -15.70 2.03
N GLY A 49 8.53 -16.50 1.33
CA GLY A 49 8.98 -17.65 0.57
C GLY A 49 8.49 -17.63 -0.88
N ARG A 50 8.99 -18.57 -1.68
CA ARG A 50 8.57 -18.76 -3.08
C ARG A 50 7.31 -19.60 -3.21
N GLU A 51 7.02 -20.40 -2.21
CA GLU A 51 5.84 -21.26 -2.11
C GLU A 51 5.17 -21.04 -0.77
N PHE A 52 3.88 -20.74 -0.77
CA PHE A 52 3.10 -20.51 0.44
C PHE A 52 1.63 -20.80 0.22
N VAL A 53 0.92 -21.16 1.28
CA VAL A 53 -0.52 -21.34 1.24
C VAL A 53 -1.21 -20.00 1.52
N MET A 54 -2.19 -19.70 0.69
CA MET A 54 -3.01 -18.50 0.83
C MET A 54 -4.49 -18.88 0.89
N LYS A 55 -5.25 -18.23 1.75
CA LYS A 55 -6.69 -18.11 1.59
C LYS A 55 -6.94 -16.85 0.75
N ASP A 56 -7.50 -17.01 -0.39
CA ASP A 56 -7.94 -15.92 -1.25
C ASP A 56 -9.44 -16.03 -1.53
N ALA A 57 -10.13 -14.91 -1.61
CA ALA A 57 -11.55 -14.83 -1.88
C ALA A 57 -11.82 -13.72 -2.89
N TYR A 58 -12.82 -13.96 -3.75
CA TYR A 58 -13.16 -13.10 -4.87
C TYR A 58 -14.67 -12.88 -4.88
N SER A 59 -15.11 -11.63 -4.89
CA SER A 59 -16.51 -11.29 -5.05
C SER A 59 -16.80 -10.82 -6.47
N PHE A 60 -17.98 -11.14 -6.94
CA PHE A 60 -18.51 -10.70 -8.23
C PHE A 60 -19.90 -10.14 -7.97
N ASP A 61 -20.05 -8.87 -8.22
CA ASP A 61 -21.22 -8.09 -7.85
C ASP A 61 -21.88 -7.48 -9.10
N LEU A 62 -23.13 -7.04 -8.99
CA LEU A 62 -23.87 -6.47 -10.12
C LEU A 62 -23.47 -5.03 -10.42
N ASP A 63 -23.12 -4.29 -9.38
CA ASP A 63 -22.85 -2.86 -9.43
C ASP A 63 -21.87 -2.44 -8.34
N ASP A 64 -21.52 -1.16 -8.34
CA ASP A 64 -20.58 -0.59 -7.39
C ASP A 64 -21.06 -0.62 -5.94
N ASP A 65 -22.38 -0.58 -5.71
CA ASP A 65 -22.94 -0.63 -4.36
C ASP A 65 -22.88 -2.07 -3.81
N GLY A 66 -23.14 -3.06 -4.65
CA GLY A 66 -22.90 -4.47 -4.34
C GLY A 66 -21.44 -4.74 -4.04
N LEU A 67 -20.53 -4.21 -4.88
CA LEU A 67 -19.08 -4.32 -4.65
C LEU A 67 -18.65 -3.73 -3.31
N LYS A 68 -19.15 -2.55 -2.95
CA LYS A 68 -18.87 -1.93 -1.64
C LYS A 68 -19.38 -2.79 -0.48
N ALA A 69 -20.58 -3.35 -0.63
CA ALA A 69 -21.15 -4.24 0.39
C ALA A 69 -20.31 -5.51 0.56
N SER A 70 -19.87 -6.13 -0.52
CA SER A 70 -18.97 -7.29 -0.50
C SER A 70 -17.61 -6.95 0.09
N TYR A 71 -17.05 -5.79 -0.25
CA TYR A 71 -15.78 -5.30 0.34
C TYR A 71 -15.90 -5.14 1.85
N GLN A 72 -16.98 -4.49 2.31
CA GLN A 72 -17.22 -4.29 3.74
C GLN A 72 -17.41 -5.62 4.48
N ALA A 73 -18.11 -6.58 3.88
CA ALA A 73 -18.28 -7.91 4.45
C ALA A 73 -16.94 -8.66 4.61
N HIS A 74 -16.04 -8.56 3.63
CA HIS A 74 -14.68 -9.11 3.72
C HIS A 74 -13.87 -8.42 4.82
N ARG A 75 -13.93 -7.09 4.88
CA ARG A 75 -13.25 -6.30 5.90
C ARG A 75 -13.65 -6.72 7.32
N GLU A 76 -14.94 -6.82 7.57
CA GLU A 76 -15.46 -7.28 8.84
C GLU A 76 -15.09 -8.73 9.17
N ALA A 77 -15.06 -9.60 8.15
CA ALA A 77 -14.62 -10.97 8.33
C ALA A 77 -13.14 -11.05 8.75
N TYR A 78 -12.26 -10.24 8.17
CA TYR A 78 -10.87 -10.15 8.59
C TYR A 78 -10.71 -9.58 9.99
N GLN A 79 -11.47 -8.55 10.36
CA GLN A 79 -11.45 -8.03 11.71
C GLN A 79 -11.79 -9.13 12.74
N ARG A 80 -12.92 -9.83 12.53
CA ARG A 80 -13.32 -10.96 13.40
C ARG A 80 -12.29 -12.07 13.42
N LEU A 81 -11.64 -12.35 12.30
CA LEU A 81 -10.61 -13.38 12.21
C LEU A 81 -9.40 -13.02 13.09
N PHE A 82 -8.85 -11.83 12.92
CA PHE A 82 -7.66 -11.40 13.66
C PHE A 82 -7.93 -11.18 15.14
N GLU A 83 -9.13 -10.69 15.51
CA GLU A 83 -9.58 -10.61 16.91
C GLU A 83 -9.64 -12.00 17.56
N ARG A 84 -10.21 -12.99 16.86
CA ARG A 84 -10.27 -14.38 17.36
C ARG A 84 -8.91 -15.04 17.47
N LEU A 85 -7.97 -14.69 16.64
CA LEU A 85 -6.57 -15.13 16.70
C LEU A 85 -5.75 -14.39 17.76
N GLY A 86 -6.29 -13.30 18.34
CA GLY A 86 -5.57 -12.46 19.30
C GLY A 86 -4.44 -11.64 18.67
N VAL A 87 -4.47 -11.44 17.34
CA VAL A 87 -3.48 -10.63 16.61
C VAL A 87 -3.86 -9.17 16.73
N LYS A 88 -2.93 -8.35 17.24
CA LYS A 88 -3.06 -6.90 17.21
C LYS A 88 -2.71 -6.40 15.82
N TYR A 89 -3.58 -5.59 15.25
CA TYR A 89 -3.38 -5.07 13.89
C TYR A 89 -3.83 -3.62 13.77
N VAL A 90 -3.34 -2.96 12.74
CA VAL A 90 -3.79 -1.65 12.27
C VAL A 90 -4.28 -1.82 10.85
N ILE A 91 -5.44 -1.26 10.53
CA ILE A 91 -5.93 -1.20 9.15
C ILE A 91 -5.35 0.06 8.53
N VAL A 92 -4.61 -0.10 7.45
CA VAL A 92 -3.94 1.00 6.76
C VAL A 92 -4.43 1.11 5.33
N ALA A 93 -4.56 2.34 4.84
CA ALA A 93 -4.78 2.58 3.43
C ALA A 93 -3.56 2.09 2.63
N ALA A 94 -3.80 1.46 1.51
CA ALA A 94 -2.79 0.88 0.64
C ALA A 94 -3.02 1.26 -0.81
N THR A 95 -2.04 1.00 -1.67
CA THR A 95 -2.17 1.15 -3.12
C THR A 95 -2.65 -0.14 -3.75
N SER A 96 -3.51 -0.05 -4.76
CA SER A 96 -3.97 -1.22 -5.52
C SER A 96 -2.93 -1.74 -6.51
N GLY A 97 -1.83 -0.99 -6.72
CA GLY A 97 -0.76 -1.33 -7.64
C GLY A 97 -1.25 -1.56 -9.07
N ALA A 98 -0.59 -2.49 -9.76
CA ALA A 98 -0.90 -2.82 -11.15
C ALA A 98 -2.26 -3.50 -11.35
N MET A 99 -2.89 -4.01 -10.29
CA MET A 99 -4.21 -4.64 -10.35
C MET A 99 -5.35 -3.62 -10.48
N GLY A 100 -5.08 -2.35 -10.16
CA GLY A 100 -6.07 -1.28 -10.22
C GLY A 100 -7.10 -1.35 -9.09
N GLY A 101 -8.08 -0.45 -9.15
CA GLY A 101 -9.11 -0.31 -8.14
C GLY A 101 -9.03 1.02 -7.39
N SER A 102 -10.14 1.44 -6.81
CA SER A 102 -10.27 2.72 -6.11
C SER A 102 -10.08 2.63 -4.60
N ALA A 103 -10.04 1.43 -4.05
CA ALA A 103 -9.89 1.19 -2.61
C ALA A 103 -9.00 -0.02 -2.37
N SER A 104 -8.04 0.12 -1.47
CA SER A 104 -7.19 -0.96 -0.99
C SER A 104 -6.84 -0.71 0.47
N GLU A 105 -6.88 -1.76 1.26
CA GLU A 105 -6.51 -1.75 2.68
C GLU A 105 -5.63 -2.94 3.00
N GLU A 106 -4.75 -2.78 3.97
CA GLU A 106 -3.93 -3.84 4.54
C GLU A 106 -4.14 -3.93 6.04
N PHE A 107 -4.14 -5.14 6.55
CA PHE A 107 -4.17 -5.43 7.98
C PHE A 107 -2.75 -5.72 8.43
N LEU A 108 -2.07 -4.74 9.01
CA LEU A 108 -0.66 -4.83 9.39
C LEU A 108 -0.53 -5.05 10.90
N ALA A 109 0.22 -6.08 11.27
CA ALA A 109 0.63 -6.31 12.65
C ALA A 109 2.02 -5.67 12.89
N GLU A 110 2.16 -4.92 13.98
CA GLU A 110 3.43 -4.33 14.36
C GLU A 110 4.45 -5.43 14.70
N SER A 111 5.64 -5.37 14.12
CA SER A 111 6.70 -6.36 14.31
C SER A 111 8.07 -5.79 13.99
N ASP A 112 9.08 -6.15 14.79
CA ASP A 112 10.48 -5.77 14.55
C ASP A 112 11.11 -6.48 13.34
N VAL A 113 10.46 -7.53 12.84
CA VAL A 113 10.90 -8.31 11.67
C VAL A 113 10.03 -8.04 10.44
N GLY A 114 9.14 -7.05 10.51
CA GLY A 114 8.31 -6.63 9.40
C GLY A 114 9.11 -5.95 8.29
N GLU A 115 8.54 -5.93 7.09
CA GLU A 115 9.16 -5.31 5.91
C GLU A 115 8.47 -4.02 5.52
N ASP A 116 7.16 -3.93 5.77
CA ASP A 116 6.36 -2.78 5.41
C ASP A 116 6.41 -1.72 6.52
N THR A 117 6.38 -0.47 6.11
CA THR A 117 6.31 0.67 7.01
C THR A 117 5.00 1.41 6.78
N PHE A 118 4.33 1.78 7.85
CA PHE A 118 3.14 2.61 7.78
C PHE A 118 3.24 3.83 8.68
N VAL A 119 2.48 4.86 8.36
CA VAL A 119 2.31 6.05 9.19
C VAL A 119 0.95 6.01 9.87
N ARG A 120 0.90 6.52 11.09
CA ARG A 120 -0.33 6.61 11.87
C ARG A 120 -0.40 7.94 12.59
N CYS A 121 -1.54 8.60 12.49
CA CYS A 121 -1.89 9.75 13.31
C CYS A 121 -2.83 9.30 14.43
N VAL A 122 -2.40 9.42 15.68
CA VAL A 122 -3.20 8.98 16.84
C VAL A 122 -4.43 9.86 17.02
N GLU A 123 -4.32 11.15 16.72
CA GLU A 123 -5.41 12.11 16.94
C GLU A 123 -6.54 11.95 15.94
N SER A 124 -6.22 11.79 14.64
CA SER A 124 -7.22 11.64 13.58
C SER A 124 -7.64 10.20 13.30
N GLY A 125 -6.87 9.22 13.80
CA GLY A 125 -7.05 7.81 13.46
C GLY A 125 -6.58 7.44 12.04
N TYR A 126 -6.00 8.40 11.29
CA TYR A 126 -5.46 8.11 9.96
C TYR A 126 -4.30 7.12 10.04
N ALA A 127 -4.32 6.13 9.16
CA ALA A 127 -3.21 5.20 8.99
C ALA A 127 -3.09 4.80 7.52
N ALA A 128 -1.86 4.80 7.01
CA ALA A 128 -1.57 4.44 5.63
C ALA A 128 -0.20 3.81 5.51
N ASN A 129 -0.06 2.86 4.59
CA ASN A 129 1.25 2.39 4.12
C ASN A 129 2.01 3.60 3.53
N VAL A 130 3.33 3.67 3.75
CA VAL A 130 4.13 4.83 3.26
C VAL A 130 3.98 5.05 1.75
N GLU A 131 3.75 3.99 0.98
CA GLU A 131 3.51 4.09 -0.46
C GLU A 131 2.14 4.71 -0.82
N ALA A 132 1.19 4.70 0.11
CA ALA A 132 -0.16 5.24 -0.06
C ALA A 132 -0.35 6.61 0.60
N VAL A 133 0.66 7.13 1.29
CA VAL A 133 0.58 8.44 1.94
C VAL A 133 0.54 9.54 0.89
N VAL A 134 -0.48 10.37 0.96
CA VAL A 134 -0.59 11.59 0.16
C VAL A 134 -0.39 12.79 1.08
N THR A 135 0.69 13.52 0.87
CA THR A 135 0.92 14.81 1.53
C THR A 135 0.47 15.92 0.60
N PRO A 136 -0.42 16.82 1.04
CA PRO A 136 -0.78 17.97 0.23
C PRO A 136 0.46 18.83 -0.01
N ALA A 137 0.57 19.39 -1.20
CA ALA A 137 1.59 20.38 -1.47
C ALA A 137 1.40 21.59 -0.52
N PRO A 138 2.48 22.17 0.00
CA PRO A 138 2.36 23.40 0.77
C PRO A 138 1.75 24.52 -0.09
N GLU A 139 1.09 25.46 0.55
CA GLU A 139 0.58 26.65 -0.16
C GLU A 139 1.72 27.31 -0.95
N PRO A 140 1.50 27.67 -2.22
CA PRO A 140 2.51 28.33 -3.01
C PRO A 140 2.93 29.66 -2.33
N ILE A 141 4.21 29.80 -2.08
CA ILE A 141 4.75 31.07 -1.57
C ILE A 141 4.75 32.04 -2.75
N PRO A 142 4.05 33.20 -2.64
CA PRO A 142 4.09 34.21 -3.70
C PRO A 142 5.52 34.74 -3.85
N PHE A 143 6.03 34.75 -5.08
CA PHE A 143 7.37 35.26 -5.36
C PHE A 143 7.40 36.80 -5.47
N ASP A 144 6.25 37.46 -5.50
CA ASP A 144 6.14 38.91 -5.57
C ASP A 144 6.74 39.54 -4.30
N GLY A 145 7.75 40.37 -4.50
CA GLY A 145 8.42 41.07 -3.40
C GLY A 145 9.57 40.31 -2.75
N LEU A 146 9.89 39.10 -3.20
CA LEU A 146 11.09 38.42 -2.76
C LEU A 146 12.35 39.01 -3.40
N PRO A 147 13.49 39.05 -2.70
CA PRO A 147 14.75 39.46 -3.30
C PRO A 147 15.11 38.56 -4.47
N ALA A 148 15.83 39.11 -5.46
CA ALA A 148 16.32 38.32 -6.58
C ALA A 148 17.17 37.14 -6.09
N ALA A 149 17.05 36.02 -6.79
CA ALA A 149 17.85 34.85 -6.47
C ALA A 149 19.34 35.17 -6.64
N THR A 150 20.15 34.73 -5.68
CA THR A 150 21.61 34.87 -5.73
C THR A 150 22.21 33.52 -6.09
N ALA A 151 23.06 33.51 -7.13
CA ALA A 151 23.82 32.32 -7.47
C ALA A 151 25.06 32.20 -6.59
N TYR A 152 25.29 31.02 -6.04
CA TYR A 152 26.47 30.70 -5.26
C TYR A 152 27.27 29.58 -5.92
N ASP A 153 28.57 29.69 -5.85
CA ASP A 153 29.46 28.57 -6.18
C ASP A 153 29.58 27.69 -4.96
N THR A 154 29.11 26.46 -5.04
CA THR A 154 29.10 25.50 -3.93
C THR A 154 30.45 24.79 -3.78
N GLY A 155 31.40 25.03 -4.69
CA GLY A 155 32.71 24.39 -4.66
C GLY A 155 32.63 22.86 -4.74
N ASP A 156 33.50 22.17 -4.00
CA ASP A 156 33.54 20.70 -3.94
C ASP A 156 32.56 20.17 -2.86
N THR A 157 31.28 20.08 -3.22
CA THR A 157 30.22 19.55 -2.33
C THR A 157 29.55 18.33 -2.98
N PRO A 158 30.24 17.16 -3.06
CA PRO A 158 29.78 16.00 -3.82
C PRO A 158 28.60 15.24 -3.17
N THR A 159 28.25 15.54 -1.93
CA THR A 159 27.16 14.87 -1.21
C THR A 159 26.16 15.89 -0.65
N ILE A 160 24.97 15.43 -0.32
CA ILE A 160 23.94 16.27 0.33
C ILE A 160 24.47 16.82 1.65
N ASP A 161 25.15 16.03 2.46
CA ASP A 161 25.68 16.45 3.76
C ASP A 161 26.72 17.56 3.61
N THR A 162 27.62 17.46 2.63
CA THR A 162 28.61 18.51 2.38
C THR A 162 27.97 19.77 1.82
N LEU A 163 26.93 19.66 1.00
CA LEU A 163 26.16 20.81 0.51
C LEU A 163 25.39 21.50 1.64
N VAL A 164 24.78 20.73 2.55
CA VAL A 164 24.07 21.28 3.71
C VAL A 164 25.04 22.02 4.62
N ALA A 165 26.20 21.43 4.94
CA ALA A 165 27.23 22.08 5.75
C ALA A 165 27.71 23.38 5.10
N TRP A 166 28.00 23.36 3.81
CA TRP A 166 28.36 24.55 3.05
C TRP A 166 27.26 25.63 3.10
N ALA A 167 26.00 25.27 2.94
CA ALA A 167 24.88 26.20 2.97
C ALA A 167 24.68 26.84 4.34
N HIS A 168 24.94 26.12 5.43
CA HIS A 168 24.91 26.68 6.77
C HIS A 168 26.01 27.74 7.00
N ASP A 169 27.18 27.53 6.42
CA ASP A 169 28.30 28.42 6.58
C ASP A 169 28.23 29.65 5.65
N ALA A 170 27.83 29.44 4.41
CA ALA A 170 27.85 30.47 3.36
C ALA A 170 26.58 31.29 3.27
N VAL A 171 25.43 30.71 3.66
CA VAL A 171 24.12 31.35 3.56
C VAL A 171 23.45 31.19 4.90
N SER A 172 23.08 32.25 5.59
CA SER A 172 22.34 32.19 6.88
C SER A 172 20.97 31.52 6.70
N TYR A 173 20.94 30.33 6.14
CA TYR A 173 19.75 29.57 5.82
C TYR A 173 19.56 28.48 6.87
N THR A 174 18.43 28.49 7.55
CA THR A 174 18.15 27.55 8.64
C THR A 174 17.41 26.30 8.17
N HIS A 175 16.96 26.22 6.92
CA HIS A 175 16.21 25.06 6.39
C HIS A 175 16.53 24.81 4.92
N LEU A 176 17.15 23.69 4.61
CA LEU A 176 17.04 23.03 3.30
C LEU A 176 15.90 22.02 3.41
N THR A 177 14.72 22.35 2.93
CA THR A 177 13.69 21.37 2.62
C THR A 177 13.97 20.85 1.22
N LEU A 178 14.51 19.65 1.12
CA LEU A 178 14.52 18.90 -0.13
C LEU A 178 13.10 18.37 -0.37
N PRO A 179 12.61 18.41 -1.62
CA PRO A 179 11.31 17.86 -1.98
C PRO A 179 11.24 16.35 -1.78
#